data_9c4a08531d00d9d96b1ae7acab47c18b
#
_entry.id   9c4a08531d00d9d96b1ae7acab47c18b
#
_cell.length_a   1.000
_cell.length_b   1.000
_cell.length_c   1.000
_cell.angle_alpha   90.00
_cell.angle_beta   90.00
_cell.angle_gamma   90.00
#
_symmetry.space_group_name_H-M   'P 1'
#
loop_
_entity.id
_entity.type
_entity.pdbx_description
1 polymer ?
#
loop_
_entity_poly.entity_id
_entity_poly.type
_entity_poly.pdbx_seq_one_letter_code
_entity_poly.pdbx_strand_id
1 'polypeptide(L)'
;MLGPSQHPPAPPVVLPTLAEVIGPARREHHETVVDATQWCHAQGRPIDPDLIALICAAVAQRDRDDPDLWTRERVSELLSCDVRNWCSMARCWHPDSQREALWLFLGFLAATDRLDPASHPLDRLRDVLRCAGLGDDGRPRPEGMPDFRCECHRPYCGPTQGEVSAGLE
;
A
#
# COMPACT_ATOMS: atom_id res chain seq x y z
N MET A 1 -47.13 16.48 27.60
CA MET A 1 -45.78 16.82 27.05
C MET A 1 -44.88 15.63 27.27
N LEU A 2 -44.63 14.87 26.19
CA LEU A 2 -43.72 13.73 26.23
C LEU A 2 -42.31 14.29 25.89
N GLY A 3 -41.38 14.17 26.83
CA GLY A 3 -39.99 14.59 26.64
C GLY A 3 -39.30 13.76 25.58
N PRO A 4 -38.26 14.31 24.88
CA PRO A 4 -37.51 13.57 23.89
C PRO A 4 -36.82 12.38 24.54
N SER A 5 -37.08 11.18 24.02
CA SER A 5 -36.35 9.94 24.38
C SER A 5 -34.88 10.08 24.02
N GLN A 6 -34.04 10.32 25.01
CA GLN A 6 -32.60 10.27 24.85
C GLN A 6 -32.16 8.80 24.67
N HIS A 7 -32.00 8.37 23.43
CA HIS A 7 -31.29 7.11 23.16
C HIS A 7 -29.82 7.28 23.57
N PRO A 8 -29.28 6.37 24.38
CA PRO A 8 -27.84 6.41 24.67
C PRO A 8 -27.04 6.31 23.36
N PRO A 9 -25.92 7.03 23.24
CA PRO A 9 -25.08 6.93 22.07
C PRO A 9 -24.63 5.48 21.87
N ALA A 10 -24.67 5.01 20.63
CA ALA A 10 -24.18 3.66 20.30
C ALA A 10 -22.70 3.54 20.72
N PRO A 11 -22.28 2.40 21.26
CA PRO A 11 -20.87 2.21 21.61
C PRO A 11 -19.99 2.38 20.38
N PRO A 12 -18.75 2.91 20.54
CA PRO A 12 -17.82 3.09 19.44
C PRO A 12 -17.53 1.73 18.77
N VAL A 13 -17.63 1.69 17.45
CA VAL A 13 -17.25 0.51 16.67
C VAL A 13 -15.73 0.42 16.69
N VAL A 14 -15.20 -0.59 17.38
CA VAL A 14 -13.76 -0.91 17.36
C VAL A 14 -13.51 -1.86 16.20
N LEU A 15 -12.78 -1.38 15.18
CA LEU A 15 -12.36 -2.23 14.07
C LEU A 15 -11.16 -3.09 14.49
N PRO A 16 -11.06 -4.36 14.05
CA PRO A 16 -9.90 -5.21 14.29
C PRO A 16 -8.66 -4.65 13.60
N THR A 17 -7.51 -5.02 14.12
CA THR A 17 -6.20 -4.74 13.49
C THR A 17 -5.99 -5.63 12.27
N LEU A 18 -5.01 -5.28 11.41
CA LEU A 18 -4.63 -6.12 10.29
C LEU A 18 -4.23 -7.53 10.75
N ALA A 19 -3.42 -7.64 11.80
CA ALA A 19 -2.93 -8.91 12.35
C ALA A 19 -4.07 -9.88 12.74
N GLU A 20 -5.21 -9.37 13.16
CA GLU A 20 -6.36 -10.19 13.57
C GLU A 20 -7.13 -10.78 12.38
N VAL A 21 -7.03 -10.19 11.18
CA VAL A 21 -7.82 -10.59 10.00
C VAL A 21 -7.01 -11.18 8.86
N ILE A 22 -5.69 -10.94 8.82
CA ILE A 22 -4.82 -11.30 7.69
C ILE A 22 -4.45 -12.80 7.61
N GLY A 23 -4.71 -13.57 8.66
CA GLY A 23 -4.31 -14.97 8.78
C GLY A 23 -4.60 -15.86 7.56
N PRO A 24 -5.79 -15.80 6.94
CA PRO A 24 -6.08 -16.55 5.71
C PRO A 24 -5.16 -16.18 4.56
N ALA A 25 -4.96 -14.90 4.27
CA ALA A 25 -4.07 -14.42 3.22
C ALA A 25 -2.61 -14.80 3.46
N ARG A 26 -2.12 -14.75 4.71
CA ARG A 26 -0.78 -15.24 5.05
C ARG A 26 -0.58 -16.72 4.74
N ARG A 27 -1.59 -17.54 4.94
CA ARG A 27 -1.50 -18.97 4.60
C ARG A 27 -1.53 -19.19 3.09
N GLU A 28 -2.39 -18.47 2.37
CA GLU A 28 -2.52 -18.55 0.92
C GLU A 28 -1.23 -18.16 0.21
N HIS A 29 -0.55 -17.10 0.69
CA HIS A 29 0.66 -16.55 0.09
C HIS A 29 1.93 -16.86 0.90
N HIS A 30 1.91 -17.96 1.68
CA HIS A 30 2.93 -18.27 2.68
C HIS A 30 4.37 -18.21 2.15
N GLU A 31 4.64 -18.86 1.03
CA GLU A 31 5.99 -18.92 0.45
C GLU A 31 6.50 -17.53 0.08
N THR A 32 5.70 -16.75 -0.63
CA THR A 32 6.06 -15.38 -1.02
C THR A 32 6.27 -14.48 0.19
N VAL A 33 5.42 -14.61 1.22
CA VAL A 33 5.55 -13.82 2.46
C VAL A 33 6.84 -14.16 3.20
N VAL A 34 7.17 -15.44 3.33
CA VAL A 34 8.39 -15.89 4.00
C VAL A 34 9.63 -15.42 3.24
N ASP A 35 9.69 -15.68 1.93
CA ASP A 35 10.83 -15.30 1.10
C ASP A 35 11.07 -13.79 1.09
N ALA A 36 10.02 -13.00 0.89
CA ALA A 36 10.12 -11.54 0.88
C ALA A 36 10.57 -10.99 2.25
N THR A 37 10.01 -11.54 3.34
CA THR A 37 10.39 -11.12 4.70
C THR A 37 11.84 -11.44 5.01
N GLN A 38 12.33 -12.63 4.64
CA GLN A 38 13.72 -13.03 4.81
C GLN A 38 14.65 -12.17 3.96
N TRP A 39 14.29 -11.91 2.70
CA TRP A 39 15.07 -11.03 1.84
C TRP A 39 15.18 -9.61 2.41
N CYS A 40 14.06 -9.02 2.85
CA CYS A 40 14.06 -7.69 3.49
C CYS A 40 14.93 -7.66 4.76
N HIS A 41 14.85 -8.69 5.58
CA HIS A 41 15.70 -8.82 6.77
C HIS A 41 17.18 -8.86 6.40
N ALA A 42 17.56 -9.62 5.38
CA ALA A 42 18.94 -9.71 4.89
C ALA A 42 19.46 -8.37 4.33
N GLN A 43 18.55 -7.49 3.84
CA GLN A 43 18.89 -6.12 3.43
C GLN A 43 18.97 -5.14 4.61
N GLY A 44 18.83 -5.60 5.86
CA GLY A 44 18.80 -4.74 7.05
C GLY A 44 17.52 -3.89 7.16
N ARG A 45 16.47 -4.26 6.47
CA ARG A 45 15.16 -3.57 6.47
C ARG A 45 14.04 -4.55 6.81
N PRO A 46 13.93 -4.94 8.08
CA PRO A 46 12.86 -5.84 8.50
C PRO A 46 11.49 -5.21 8.20
N ILE A 47 10.57 -6.06 7.75
CA ILE A 47 9.22 -5.66 7.38
C ILE A 47 8.22 -6.57 8.10
N ASP A 48 7.04 -6.03 8.41
CA ASP A 48 5.93 -6.80 8.92
C ASP A 48 5.40 -7.77 7.83
N PRO A 49 5.45 -9.09 8.06
CA PRO A 49 4.94 -10.08 7.11
C PRO A 49 3.44 -9.90 6.78
N ASP A 50 2.67 -9.28 7.67
CA ASP A 50 1.25 -9.01 7.43
C ASP A 50 1.03 -7.98 6.32
N LEU A 51 1.96 -7.02 6.15
CA LEU A 51 1.91 -6.06 5.05
C LEU A 51 2.20 -6.72 3.70
N ILE A 52 3.13 -7.68 3.65
CA ILE A 52 3.38 -8.45 2.43
C ILE A 52 2.17 -9.31 2.08
N ALA A 53 1.58 -9.99 3.06
CA ALA A 53 0.37 -10.78 2.86
C ALA A 53 -0.80 -9.92 2.35
N LEU A 54 -0.94 -8.70 2.88
CA LEU A 54 -1.96 -7.74 2.44
C LEU A 54 -1.75 -7.33 0.97
N ILE A 55 -0.52 -7.02 0.58
CA ILE A 55 -0.18 -6.67 -0.81
C ILE A 55 -0.52 -7.84 -1.74
N CYS A 56 -0.08 -9.06 -1.40
CA CYS A 56 -0.37 -10.26 -2.19
C CYS A 56 -1.88 -10.50 -2.32
N ALA A 57 -2.63 -10.39 -1.22
CA ALA A 57 -4.07 -10.59 -1.22
C ALA A 57 -4.82 -9.52 -2.03
N ALA A 58 -4.41 -8.25 -1.94
CA ALA A 58 -5.01 -7.17 -2.71
C ALA A 58 -4.74 -7.33 -4.22
N VAL A 59 -3.54 -7.77 -4.59
CA VAL A 59 -3.20 -8.11 -5.99
C VAL A 59 -4.02 -9.28 -6.48
N ALA A 60 -4.07 -10.40 -5.74
CA ALA A 60 -4.80 -11.61 -6.13
C ALA A 60 -6.31 -11.37 -6.25
N GLN A 61 -6.86 -10.44 -5.50
CA GLN A 61 -8.27 -10.08 -5.57
C GLN A 61 -8.64 -9.43 -6.91
N ARG A 62 -7.72 -8.67 -7.49
CA ARG A 62 -7.94 -7.91 -8.72
C ARG A 62 -7.52 -8.67 -9.97
N ASP A 63 -6.28 -9.16 -9.98
CA ASP A 63 -5.61 -9.70 -11.17
C ASP A 63 -5.23 -11.17 -10.94
N ARG A 64 -6.25 -12.05 -10.97
CA ARG A 64 -6.04 -13.50 -10.82
C ARG A 64 -5.23 -14.12 -11.96
N ASP A 65 -5.30 -13.51 -13.15
CA ASP A 65 -4.76 -14.09 -14.38
C ASP A 65 -3.28 -13.76 -14.59
N ASP A 66 -2.76 -12.70 -13.97
CA ASP A 66 -1.35 -12.30 -14.12
C ASP A 66 -0.79 -11.61 -12.87
N PRO A 67 -0.55 -12.36 -11.79
CA PRO A 67 -0.10 -11.78 -10.52
C PRO A 67 1.31 -11.18 -10.58
N ASP A 68 2.13 -11.57 -11.55
CA ASP A 68 3.55 -11.20 -11.65
C ASP A 68 3.81 -10.01 -12.57
N LEU A 69 2.79 -9.57 -13.34
CA LEU A 69 2.88 -8.39 -14.20
C LEU A 69 2.72 -7.11 -13.39
N TRP A 70 3.75 -6.29 -13.33
CA TRP A 70 3.76 -5.02 -12.60
C TRP A 70 3.92 -3.82 -13.52
N THR A 71 2.92 -2.94 -13.50
CA THR A 71 2.92 -1.67 -14.21
C THR A 71 2.79 -0.50 -13.24
N ARG A 72 3.08 0.72 -13.70
CA ARG A 72 2.89 1.94 -12.89
C ARG A 72 1.43 2.12 -12.47
N GLU A 73 0.52 1.83 -13.38
CA GLU A 73 -0.92 1.87 -13.16
C GLU A 73 -1.31 0.92 -12.02
N ARG A 74 -0.82 -0.31 -12.07
CA ARG A 74 -1.08 -1.31 -11.03
C ARG A 74 -0.57 -0.87 -9.66
N VAL A 75 0.67 -0.34 -9.59
CA VAL A 75 1.21 0.21 -8.33
C VAL A 75 0.34 1.34 -7.79
N SER A 76 -0.10 2.25 -8.67
CA SER A 76 -0.96 3.37 -8.28
C SER A 76 -2.32 2.91 -7.76
N GLU A 77 -2.94 1.97 -8.45
CA GLU A 77 -4.25 1.43 -8.09
C GLU A 77 -4.20 0.61 -6.79
N LEU A 78 -3.13 -0.16 -6.60
CA LEU A 78 -2.91 -0.90 -5.36
C LEU A 78 -2.87 0.06 -4.15
N LEU A 79 -2.15 1.18 -4.27
CA LEU A 79 -2.04 2.18 -3.21
C LEU A 79 -3.34 2.94 -2.96
N SER A 80 -4.03 3.33 -4.04
CA SER A 80 -5.20 4.22 -3.94
C SER A 80 -6.51 3.48 -3.66
N CYS A 81 -6.65 2.26 -4.17
CA CYS A 81 -7.91 1.53 -4.19
C CYS A 81 -7.83 0.14 -3.57
N ASP A 82 -6.92 -0.74 -4.07
CA ASP A 82 -7.04 -2.18 -3.83
C ASP A 82 -6.80 -2.56 -2.37
N VAL A 83 -5.76 -2.01 -1.75
CA VAL A 83 -5.49 -2.24 -0.31
C VAL A 83 -6.62 -1.68 0.54
N ARG A 84 -7.14 -0.51 0.21
CA ARG A 84 -8.28 0.10 0.92
C ARG A 84 -9.53 -0.76 0.78
N ASN A 85 -9.82 -1.25 -0.42
CA ASN A 85 -10.97 -2.11 -0.69
C ASN A 85 -10.85 -3.43 0.09
N TRP A 86 -9.67 -4.04 0.08
CA TRP A 86 -9.41 -5.25 0.86
C TRP A 86 -9.65 -5.02 2.36
N CYS A 87 -9.08 -3.97 2.94
CA CYS A 87 -9.28 -3.61 4.35
C CYS A 87 -10.75 -3.32 4.67
N SER A 88 -11.48 -2.66 3.77
CA SER A 88 -12.92 -2.40 3.93
C SER A 88 -13.73 -3.68 3.97
N MET A 89 -13.42 -4.66 3.10
CA MET A 89 -14.10 -5.95 3.09
C MET A 89 -13.76 -6.79 4.31
N ALA A 90 -12.50 -6.77 4.74
CA ALA A 90 -12.03 -7.42 5.96
C ALA A 90 -12.48 -6.68 7.23
N ARG A 91 -13.06 -5.48 7.10
CA ARG A 91 -13.47 -4.60 8.21
C ARG A 91 -12.34 -4.32 9.19
N CYS A 92 -11.13 -4.03 8.69
CA CYS A 92 -9.97 -3.69 9.51
C CYS A 92 -9.44 -2.28 9.21
N TRP A 93 -8.58 -1.79 10.11
CA TRP A 93 -7.87 -0.54 9.89
C TRP A 93 -6.88 -0.65 8.73
N HIS A 94 -6.81 0.42 7.94
CA HIS A 94 -5.84 0.55 6.86
C HIS A 94 -4.44 0.86 7.43
N PRO A 95 -3.40 0.07 7.10
CA PRO A 95 -2.06 0.31 7.62
C PRO A 95 -1.36 1.49 6.93
N ASP A 96 -0.63 2.31 7.70
CA ASP A 96 0.08 3.48 7.18
C ASP A 96 1.37 3.12 6.42
N SER A 97 2.03 2.01 6.79
CA SER A 97 3.34 1.60 6.26
C SER A 97 3.29 0.78 4.95
N GLN A 98 2.14 0.69 4.32
CA GLN A 98 1.97 -0.06 3.06
C GLN A 98 2.88 0.40 1.91
N ARG A 99 3.21 1.71 1.85
CA ARG A 99 4.05 2.28 0.78
C ARG A 99 5.49 1.77 0.88
N GLU A 100 6.05 1.78 2.09
CA GLU A 100 7.39 1.23 2.34
C GLU A 100 7.43 -0.27 2.11
N ALA A 101 6.37 -0.98 2.54
CA ALA A 101 6.22 -2.39 2.29
C ALA A 101 6.23 -2.71 0.80
N LEU A 102 5.47 -1.97 0.01
CA LEU A 102 5.43 -2.14 -1.44
C LEU A 102 6.76 -1.81 -2.11
N TRP A 103 7.48 -0.77 -1.66
CA TRP A 103 8.83 -0.46 -2.14
C TRP A 103 9.79 -1.63 -1.97
N LEU A 104 9.78 -2.24 -0.80
CA LEU A 104 10.64 -3.38 -0.47
C LEU A 104 10.20 -4.63 -1.22
N PHE A 105 8.90 -4.88 -1.32
CA PHE A 105 8.36 -6.01 -2.04
C PHE A 105 8.68 -5.97 -3.54
N LEU A 106 8.55 -4.82 -4.19
CA LEU A 106 8.98 -4.64 -5.58
C LEU A 106 10.48 -4.88 -5.76
N GLY A 107 11.29 -4.44 -4.78
CA GLY A 107 12.73 -4.73 -4.77
C GLY A 107 13.03 -6.22 -4.65
N PHE A 108 12.30 -6.93 -3.80
CA PHE A 108 12.39 -8.39 -3.67
C PHE A 108 12.03 -9.09 -4.98
N LEU A 109 10.89 -8.76 -5.59
CA LEU A 109 10.46 -9.37 -6.85
C LEU A 109 11.51 -9.17 -7.96
N ALA A 110 12.06 -7.97 -8.07
CA ALA A 110 13.10 -7.67 -9.07
C ALA A 110 14.42 -8.43 -8.78
N ALA A 111 14.83 -8.50 -7.52
CA ALA A 111 16.08 -9.16 -7.12
C ALA A 111 16.05 -10.69 -7.24
N THR A 112 14.85 -11.27 -7.28
CA THR A 112 14.62 -12.72 -7.36
C THR A 112 14.06 -13.17 -8.71
N ASP A 113 14.09 -12.29 -9.73
CA ASP A 113 13.57 -12.54 -11.09
C ASP A 113 12.10 -13.00 -11.10
N ARG A 114 11.30 -12.50 -10.14
CA ARG A 114 9.86 -12.80 -10.03
C ARG A 114 8.97 -11.74 -10.70
N LEU A 115 9.54 -10.68 -11.28
CA LEU A 115 8.79 -9.77 -12.14
C LEU A 115 8.58 -10.41 -13.50
N ASP A 116 7.34 -10.37 -14.02
CA ASP A 116 7.10 -10.74 -15.41
C ASP A 116 8.00 -9.88 -16.34
N PRO A 117 8.61 -10.46 -17.41
CA PRO A 117 9.43 -9.73 -18.36
C PRO A 117 8.73 -8.53 -19.03
N ALA A 118 7.39 -8.53 -19.10
CA ALA A 118 6.59 -7.43 -19.61
C ALA A 118 6.32 -6.33 -18.55
N SER A 119 6.77 -6.52 -17.30
CA SER A 119 6.65 -5.51 -16.25
C SER A 119 7.47 -4.27 -16.58
N HIS A 120 7.01 -3.12 -16.06
CA HIS A 120 7.83 -1.92 -16.12
C HIS A 120 9.11 -2.08 -15.29
N PRO A 121 10.23 -1.43 -15.69
CA PRO A 121 11.46 -1.44 -14.91
C PRO A 121 11.24 -0.96 -13.47
N LEU A 122 11.96 -1.57 -12.52
CA LEU A 122 11.81 -1.30 -11.08
C LEU A 122 11.81 0.19 -10.73
N ASP A 123 12.72 0.97 -11.33
CA ASP A 123 12.79 2.42 -11.06
C ASP A 123 11.51 3.14 -11.49
N ARG A 124 10.90 2.72 -12.60
CA ARG A 124 9.61 3.27 -13.06
C ARG A 124 8.45 2.89 -12.15
N LEU A 125 8.46 1.70 -11.57
CA LEU A 125 7.47 1.30 -10.55
C LEU A 125 7.65 2.11 -9.27
N ARG A 126 8.90 2.31 -8.84
CA ARG A 126 9.24 3.09 -7.65
C ARG A 126 8.96 4.59 -7.79
N ASP A 127 8.95 5.14 -9.00
CA ASP A 127 8.56 6.54 -9.23
C ASP A 127 7.14 6.83 -8.72
N VAL A 128 6.22 5.87 -8.82
CA VAL A 128 4.85 6.03 -8.27
C VAL A 128 4.91 6.20 -6.75
N LEU A 129 5.77 5.44 -6.08
CA LEU A 129 5.95 5.50 -4.63
C LEU A 129 6.66 6.79 -4.18
N ARG A 130 7.62 7.28 -5.00
CA ARG A 130 8.23 8.59 -4.79
C ARG A 130 7.21 9.72 -4.89
N CYS A 131 6.32 9.67 -5.88
CA CYS A 131 5.18 10.59 -5.99
C CYS A 131 4.25 10.51 -4.77
N ALA A 132 4.12 9.31 -4.18
CA ALA A 132 3.31 9.09 -2.99
C ALA A 132 4.03 9.43 -1.67
N GLY A 133 5.19 10.09 -1.71
CA GLY A 133 5.89 10.63 -0.54
C GLY A 133 7.07 9.83 -0.04
N LEU A 134 7.57 8.82 -0.77
CA LEU A 134 8.82 8.16 -0.40
C LEU A 134 10.05 8.86 -1.00
N GLY A 135 11.19 8.75 -0.32
CA GLY A 135 12.50 9.11 -0.82
C GLY A 135 13.11 8.01 -1.70
N ASP A 136 14.33 8.27 -2.21
CA ASP A 136 15.06 7.33 -3.06
C ASP A 136 15.47 6.04 -2.33
N ASP A 137 15.52 6.08 -1.01
CA ASP A 137 15.77 4.94 -0.14
C ASP A 137 14.50 4.16 0.22
N GLY A 138 13.33 4.59 -0.27
CA GLY A 138 12.02 3.99 0.01
C GLY A 138 11.52 4.22 1.43
N ARG A 139 12.00 5.26 2.11
CA ARG A 139 11.47 5.75 3.40
C ARG A 139 10.63 7.00 3.19
N PRO A 140 9.72 7.32 4.14
CA PRO A 140 9.01 8.58 4.08
C PRO A 140 9.97 9.76 3.95
N ARG A 141 9.66 10.70 3.05
CA ARG A 141 10.48 11.92 2.90
C ARG A 141 10.39 12.76 4.17
N PRO A 142 11.52 13.30 4.64
CA PRO A 142 11.52 14.28 5.73
C PRO A 142 10.67 15.51 5.38
N GLU A 143 10.04 16.11 6.39
CA GLU A 143 9.36 17.38 6.23
C GLU A 143 10.29 18.46 5.64
N GLY A 144 9.79 19.25 4.70
CA GLY A 144 10.55 20.30 4.02
C GLY A 144 11.37 19.85 2.82
N MET A 145 11.46 18.56 2.52
CA MET A 145 12.01 18.14 1.23
C MET A 145 11.06 18.48 0.07
N PRO A 146 11.59 18.94 -1.08
CA PRO A 146 10.76 19.21 -2.24
C PRO A 146 10.07 17.93 -2.72
N ASP A 147 8.84 18.10 -3.20
CA ASP A 147 8.08 16.99 -3.77
C ASP A 147 8.79 16.41 -4.97
N PHE A 148 8.76 15.08 -5.09
CA PHE A 148 9.25 14.40 -6.27
C PHE A 148 8.36 14.78 -7.46
N ARG A 149 8.96 15.41 -8.46
CA ARG A 149 8.26 15.75 -9.70
C ARG A 149 8.43 14.61 -10.69
N CYS A 150 7.36 13.86 -10.87
CA CYS A 150 7.31 12.83 -11.89
C CYS A 150 7.04 13.46 -13.26
N GLU A 151 7.81 13.04 -14.28
CA GLU A 151 7.58 13.46 -15.68
C GLU A 151 6.35 12.78 -16.32
N CYS A 152 5.63 11.94 -15.56
CA CYS A 152 4.54 11.14 -16.11
C CYS A 152 3.29 11.93 -16.49
N HIS A 153 3.11 13.16 -16.04
CA HIS A 153 1.96 14.04 -16.29
C HIS A 153 0.58 13.40 -16.07
N ARG A 154 0.50 12.33 -15.25
CA ARG A 154 -0.75 11.61 -15.00
C ARG A 154 -1.44 12.11 -13.73
N PRO A 155 -2.78 12.06 -13.66
CA PRO A 155 -3.54 12.52 -12.50
C PRO A 155 -3.21 11.78 -11.20
N TYR A 156 -2.57 10.61 -11.27
CA TYR A 156 -2.15 9.80 -10.12
C TYR A 156 -0.85 10.27 -9.45
N CYS A 157 -0.12 11.17 -10.10
CA CYS A 157 1.14 11.75 -9.59
C CYS A 157 0.96 13.22 -9.19
N GLY A 158 -0.26 13.67 -8.99
CA GLY A 158 -0.54 15.01 -8.48
C GLY A 158 -0.22 15.13 -6.98
N PRO A 159 -0.05 16.35 -6.46
CA PRO A 159 0.10 16.57 -5.03
C PRO A 159 -1.09 15.94 -4.30
N THR A 160 -0.80 15.23 -3.23
CA THR A 160 -1.82 14.73 -2.31
C THR A 160 -2.77 15.88 -1.96
N GLN A 161 -4.08 15.65 -2.08
CA GLN A 161 -5.14 16.63 -1.83
C GLN A 161 -5.09 17.15 -0.37
N GLY A 162 -4.09 17.96 -0.06
CA GLY A 162 -3.92 18.65 1.21
C GLY A 162 -3.77 20.16 1.07
N GLU A 163 -3.60 20.68 -0.16
CA GLU A 163 -3.30 22.11 -0.39
C GLU A 163 -4.28 22.84 -1.33
N VAL A 164 -5.57 22.55 -1.26
CA VAL A 164 -6.59 23.38 -1.90
C VAL A 164 -7.53 23.93 -0.85
N SER A 165 -6.97 24.69 0.10
CA SER A 165 -7.76 25.53 1.02
C SER A 165 -6.96 26.72 1.54
N ALA A 166 -6.30 27.45 0.65
CA ALA A 166 -5.81 28.81 0.96
C ALA A 166 -5.76 29.63 -0.33
N GLY A 167 -6.84 30.31 -0.68
CA GLY A 167 -6.81 31.29 -1.74
C GLY A 167 -8.16 31.60 -2.37
N LEU A 168 -9.13 31.99 -1.56
CA LEU A 168 -10.27 32.79 -1.99
C LEU A 168 -10.54 33.86 -0.91
N GLU A 169 -9.83 34.97 -1.04
CA GLU A 169 -10.28 36.28 -0.60
C GLU A 169 -10.35 37.18 -1.83
#